data_e0b76dcc1592ceb49d837c01add9276d
#
_entry.id   e0b76dcc1592ceb49d837c01add9276d
#
_cell.length_a   1.000
_cell.length_b   1.000
_cell.length_c   1.000
_cell.angle_alpha   90.00
_cell.angle_beta   90.00
_cell.angle_gamma   90.00
#
_symmetry.space_group_name_H-M   'P 1'
#
loop_
_entity.id
_entity.type
_entity.pdbx_description
1 polymer ?
#
loop_
_entity_poly.entity_id
_entity_poly.type
_entity_poly.pdbx_seq_one_letter_code
_entity_poly.pdbx_strand_id
1 'polypeptide(L)'
;MRNAQLKPGYNVQIGVDSEYIVAADIFQDRNDVWTLVPFLIHMEEKLQFRYPSVTADPGYESEEGYSYLREMEQIPYIKPQTYETWKKRSFKKDISKRENMGYDESTDCYTCHAGKRLKAVGKKKQRSKSGYESEVTVYECEDCSGCP
;
A
#
# COMPACT_ATOMS: atom_id res chain seq x y z
N MET A 1 11.83 17.74 -3.25
CA MET A 1 12.64 18.92 -2.84
C MET A 1 12.13 20.12 -3.61
N ARG A 2 11.85 21.23 -2.94
CA ARG A 2 11.17 22.40 -3.54
C ARG A 2 12.09 23.34 -4.36
N ASN A 3 13.41 23.08 -4.38
CA ASN A 3 14.40 23.99 -4.98
C ASN A 3 15.19 23.39 -6.15
N ALA A 4 14.73 22.27 -6.73
CA ALA A 4 15.34 21.58 -7.87
C ALA A 4 16.86 21.26 -7.70
N GLN A 5 17.42 21.35 -6.51
CA GLN A 5 18.80 20.97 -6.24
C GLN A 5 18.90 19.49 -5.92
N LEU A 6 19.73 18.77 -6.66
CA LEU A 6 20.15 17.41 -6.31
C LEU A 6 21.11 17.51 -5.14
N LYS A 7 20.70 16.99 -3.99
CA LYS A 7 21.56 16.81 -2.82
C LYS A 7 21.68 15.34 -2.50
N PRO A 8 22.87 14.83 -2.14
CA PRO A 8 22.98 13.50 -1.59
C PRO A 8 22.16 13.46 -0.29
N GLY A 9 21.40 12.41 -0.12
CA GLY A 9 20.57 12.21 1.05
C GLY A 9 20.43 10.71 1.31
N TYR A 10 20.46 10.35 2.56
CA TYR A 10 20.16 9.00 3.02
C TYR A 10 18.75 8.97 3.56
N ASN A 11 18.08 7.84 3.41
CA ASN A 11 16.82 7.55 4.05
C ASN A 11 17.12 6.88 5.39
N VAL A 12 16.88 7.58 6.50
CA VAL A 12 17.12 7.08 7.84
C VAL A 12 15.80 6.62 8.42
N GLN A 13 15.74 5.34 8.77
CA GLN A 13 14.62 4.73 9.47
C GLN A 13 14.91 4.64 10.95
N ILE A 14 13.92 4.97 11.78
CA ILE A 14 14.05 4.96 13.24
C ILE A 14 12.86 4.21 13.83
N GLY A 15 13.15 3.19 14.63
CA GLY A 15 12.17 2.50 15.47
C GLY A 15 12.15 3.12 16.86
N VAL A 16 10.96 3.44 17.35
CA VAL A 16 10.76 4.05 18.66
C VAL A 16 9.78 3.23 19.48
N ASP A 17 10.11 2.95 20.70
CA ASP A 17 9.22 2.37 21.70
C ASP A 17 9.35 3.13 23.02
N SER A 18 8.21 3.50 23.64
CA SER A 18 8.16 4.19 24.93
C SER A 18 9.11 5.40 25.03
N GLU A 19 9.14 6.21 23.93
CA GLU A 19 10.00 7.40 23.78
C GLU A 19 11.50 7.13 23.58
N TYR A 20 11.93 5.86 23.51
CA TYR A 20 13.32 5.47 23.24
C TYR A 20 13.50 5.01 21.79
N ILE A 21 14.63 5.39 21.19
CA ILE A 21 15.07 4.83 19.92
C ILE A 21 15.59 3.42 20.19
N VAL A 22 14.87 2.41 19.68
CA VAL A 22 15.21 1.00 19.83
C VAL A 22 15.97 0.44 18.63
N ALA A 23 15.82 1.08 17.47
CA ALA A 23 16.56 0.73 16.26
C ALA A 23 16.73 1.95 15.35
N ALA A 24 17.82 1.97 14.61
CA ALA A 24 18.05 2.92 13.53
C ALA A 24 18.79 2.23 12.38
N ASP A 25 18.39 2.52 11.15
CA ASP A 25 19.03 1.99 9.93
C ASP A 25 19.07 3.05 8.83
N ILE A 26 19.99 2.89 7.89
CA ILE A 26 20.22 3.81 6.78
C ILE A 26 20.01 3.06 5.46
N PHE A 27 19.11 3.60 4.62
CA PHE A 27 18.79 3.05 3.32
C PHE A 27 19.16 4.01 2.20
N GLN A 28 19.51 3.47 1.03
CA GLN A 28 19.73 4.26 -0.19
C GLN A 28 18.42 4.46 -0.97
N ASP A 29 17.40 3.67 -0.68
CA ASP A 29 16.09 3.80 -1.29
C ASP A 29 15.41 5.09 -0.85
N ARG A 30 14.86 5.83 -1.85
CA ARG A 30 14.18 7.10 -1.60
C ARG A 30 12.76 6.92 -1.07
N ASN A 31 12.22 5.72 -1.20
CA ASN A 31 10.82 5.43 -0.95
C ASN A 31 10.71 4.52 0.27
N ASP A 32 10.00 4.97 1.28
CA ASP A 32 9.80 4.27 2.55
C ASP A 32 9.07 2.93 2.38
N VAL A 33 8.28 2.80 1.32
CA VAL A 33 7.61 1.54 0.95
C VAL A 33 8.56 0.33 0.91
N TRP A 34 9.81 0.54 0.47
CA TRP A 34 10.79 -0.55 0.34
C TRP A 34 11.68 -0.73 1.55
N THR A 35 11.58 0.14 2.53
CA THR A 35 12.46 0.11 3.71
C THR A 35 11.80 -0.55 4.92
N LEU A 36 10.46 -0.65 4.96
CA LEU A 36 9.75 -1.18 6.12
C LEU A 36 10.18 -2.62 6.45
N VAL A 37 10.04 -3.53 5.49
CA VAL A 37 10.34 -4.96 5.71
C VAL A 37 11.80 -5.18 6.07
N PRO A 38 12.80 -4.66 5.31
CA PRO A 38 14.20 -4.78 5.70
C PRO A 38 14.50 -4.18 7.07
N PHE A 39 13.91 -3.04 7.41
CA PHE A 39 14.11 -2.41 8.70
C PHE A 39 13.59 -3.28 9.86
N LEU A 40 12.39 -3.86 9.71
CA LEU A 40 11.82 -4.74 10.73
C LEU A 40 12.65 -6.01 10.92
N ILE A 41 13.17 -6.60 9.85
CA ILE A 41 14.08 -7.75 9.92
C ILE A 41 15.34 -7.39 10.69
N HIS A 42 16.03 -6.31 10.32
CA HIS A 42 17.25 -5.88 11.01
C HIS A 42 17.00 -5.51 12.47
N MET A 43 15.87 -4.88 12.76
CA MET A 43 15.49 -4.55 14.14
C MET A 43 15.31 -5.81 14.97
N GLU A 44 14.57 -6.81 14.45
CA GLU A 44 14.35 -8.08 15.13
C GLU A 44 15.67 -8.85 15.35
N GLU A 45 16.55 -8.89 14.35
CA GLU A 45 17.87 -9.52 14.47
C GLU A 45 18.74 -8.88 15.56
N LYS A 46 18.70 -7.54 15.68
CA LYS A 46 19.46 -6.80 16.69
C LYS A 46 18.89 -6.95 18.10
N LEU A 47 17.57 -6.88 18.23
CA LEU A 47 16.88 -6.91 19.52
C LEU A 47 16.64 -8.33 20.03
N GLN A 48 16.68 -9.35 19.16
CA GLN A 48 16.23 -10.72 19.43
C GLN A 48 14.81 -10.75 20.01
N PHE A 49 13.99 -9.79 19.58
CA PHE A 49 12.62 -9.58 20.04
C PHE A 49 11.77 -9.02 18.91
N ARG A 50 10.53 -9.50 18.80
CA ARG A 50 9.55 -9.03 17.84
C ARG A 50 8.42 -8.30 18.55
N TYR A 51 8.14 -7.08 18.13
CA TYR A 51 7.02 -6.30 18.65
C TYR A 51 5.69 -6.88 18.16
N PRO A 52 4.64 -6.92 18.99
CA PRO A 52 3.34 -7.46 18.59
C PRO A 52 2.58 -6.57 17.61
N SER A 53 2.98 -5.31 17.48
CA SER A 53 2.36 -4.35 16.57
C SER A 53 3.36 -3.35 16.03
N VAL A 54 3.06 -2.80 14.87
CA VAL A 54 3.87 -1.79 14.19
C VAL A 54 2.98 -0.63 13.77
N THR A 55 3.34 0.58 14.22
CA THR A 55 2.72 1.83 13.77
C THR A 55 3.68 2.55 12.84
N ALA A 56 3.23 2.89 11.64
CA ALA A 56 4.05 3.61 10.66
C ALA A 56 3.23 4.61 9.84
N ASP A 57 3.93 5.56 9.25
CA ASP A 57 3.34 6.58 8.39
C ASP A 57 2.76 5.98 7.10
N PRO A 58 1.82 6.68 6.43
CA PRO A 58 1.25 6.22 5.16
C PRO A 58 2.29 5.97 4.07
N GLY A 59 3.47 6.59 4.14
CA GLY A 59 4.58 6.39 3.21
C GLY A 59 5.10 4.95 3.16
N TYR A 60 4.85 4.16 4.21
CA TYR A 60 5.25 2.75 4.31
C TYR A 60 4.20 1.77 3.80
N GLU A 61 3.00 2.26 3.45
CA GLU A 61 1.92 1.38 3.02
C GLU A 61 2.28 0.60 1.77
N SER A 62 2.25 -0.73 1.85
CA SER A 62 2.41 -1.63 0.73
C SER A 62 1.76 -2.99 0.99
N GLU A 63 1.36 -3.67 -0.08
CA GLU A 63 0.85 -5.03 -0.01
C GLU A 63 1.89 -5.99 0.57
N GLU A 64 3.15 -5.83 0.17
CA GLU A 64 4.29 -6.58 0.70
C GLU A 64 4.47 -6.36 2.21
N GLY A 65 4.41 -5.10 2.67
CA GLY A 65 4.50 -4.76 4.09
C GLY A 65 3.39 -5.40 4.91
N TYR A 66 2.14 -5.34 4.43
CA TYR A 66 1.02 -5.98 5.11
C TYR A 66 1.11 -7.50 5.10
N SER A 67 1.59 -8.11 3.99
CA SER A 67 1.79 -9.56 3.91
C SER A 67 2.84 -10.02 4.91
N TYR A 68 3.98 -9.33 4.95
CA TYR A 68 5.05 -9.60 5.91
C TYR A 68 4.55 -9.50 7.37
N LEU A 69 3.88 -8.39 7.72
CA LEU A 69 3.38 -8.20 9.09
C LEU A 69 2.37 -9.29 9.49
N ARG A 70 1.53 -9.72 8.56
CA ARG A 70 0.58 -10.82 8.79
C ARG A 70 1.29 -12.15 8.99
N GLU A 71 2.29 -12.48 8.18
CA GLU A 71 3.09 -13.71 8.32
C GLU A 71 3.86 -13.74 9.64
N MET A 72 4.30 -12.57 10.11
CA MET A 72 5.00 -12.41 11.38
C MET A 72 4.07 -12.24 12.59
N GLU A 73 2.74 -12.37 12.39
CA GLU A 73 1.71 -12.21 13.42
C GLU A 73 1.76 -10.82 14.11
N GLN A 74 2.21 -9.79 13.41
CA GLN A 74 2.27 -8.41 13.89
C GLN A 74 1.04 -7.63 13.43
N ILE A 75 0.46 -6.83 14.31
CA ILE A 75 -0.71 -5.98 14.01
C ILE A 75 -0.24 -4.69 13.34
N PRO A 76 -0.60 -4.40 12.08
CA PRO A 76 -0.24 -3.16 11.41
C PRO A 76 -1.17 -2.01 11.81
N TYR A 77 -0.62 -0.90 12.25
CA TYR A 77 -1.29 0.39 12.39
C TYR A 77 -0.69 1.38 11.39
N ILE A 78 -0.91 1.12 10.10
CA ILE A 78 -0.44 1.95 8.99
C ILE A 78 -1.64 2.61 8.33
N LYS A 79 -1.65 3.94 8.32
CA LYS A 79 -2.74 4.69 7.71
C LYS A 79 -2.67 4.57 6.18
N PRO A 80 -3.77 4.22 5.48
CA PRO A 80 -3.77 4.15 4.02
C PRO A 80 -3.36 5.49 3.38
N GLN A 81 -2.50 5.46 2.37
CA GLN A 81 -2.05 6.64 1.62
C GLN A 81 -3.23 7.41 0.99
N THR A 82 -4.24 6.67 0.59
CA THR A 82 -5.46 7.21 -0.03
C THR A 82 -6.46 7.77 0.97
N TYR A 83 -6.26 7.59 2.28
CA TYR A 83 -7.24 7.96 3.31
C TYR A 83 -7.71 9.41 3.24
N GLU A 84 -6.79 10.38 3.09
CA GLU A 84 -7.17 11.79 2.96
C GLU A 84 -7.74 12.11 1.57
N THR A 85 -7.39 11.31 0.57
CA THR A 85 -7.90 11.46 -0.79
C THR A 85 -9.35 11.01 -0.88
N TRP A 86 -9.72 9.92 -0.21
CA TRP A 86 -11.10 9.41 -0.17
C TRP A 86 -12.10 10.41 0.42
N LYS A 87 -11.65 11.32 1.28
CA LYS A 87 -12.50 12.37 1.87
C LYS A 87 -12.83 13.48 0.88
N LYS A 88 -11.99 13.69 -0.14
CA LYS A 88 -12.13 14.79 -1.11
C LYS A 88 -13.36 14.60 -1.97
N ARG A 89 -14.12 15.70 -2.19
CA ARG A 89 -15.29 15.72 -3.06
C ARG A 89 -14.94 15.34 -4.51
N SER A 90 -13.75 15.73 -4.98
CA SER A 90 -13.26 15.37 -6.31
C SER A 90 -13.07 13.85 -6.47
N PHE A 91 -12.50 13.19 -5.47
CA PHE A 91 -12.34 11.74 -5.49
C PHE A 91 -13.70 11.01 -5.52
N LYS A 92 -14.64 11.44 -4.65
CA LYS A 92 -15.99 10.85 -4.57
C LYS A 92 -16.80 10.99 -5.86
N LYS A 93 -16.45 11.96 -6.70
CA LYS A 93 -17.10 12.20 -8.01
C LYS A 93 -16.36 11.54 -9.18
N ASP A 94 -15.18 10.99 -8.94
CA ASP A 94 -14.37 10.39 -9.99
C ASP A 94 -14.93 9.00 -10.35
N ILE A 95 -15.58 8.92 -11.50
CA ILE A 95 -16.23 7.70 -12.02
C ILE A 95 -15.24 6.59 -12.40
N SER A 96 -13.98 6.93 -12.57
CA SER A 96 -12.91 5.98 -12.92
C SER A 96 -12.41 5.17 -11.73
N LYS A 97 -12.73 5.62 -10.51
CA LYS A 97 -12.25 4.99 -9.28
C LYS A 97 -13.10 3.79 -8.91
N ARG A 98 -12.44 2.63 -8.77
CA ARG A 98 -13.09 1.38 -8.36
C ARG A 98 -13.85 1.54 -7.03
N GLU A 99 -13.30 2.32 -6.10
CA GLU A 99 -13.87 2.59 -4.78
C GLU A 99 -15.22 3.32 -4.83
N ASN A 100 -15.53 3.95 -5.97
CA ASN A 100 -16.80 4.63 -6.22
C ASN A 100 -17.80 3.75 -7.01
N MET A 101 -17.40 2.53 -7.37
CA MET A 101 -18.27 1.56 -8.02
C MET A 101 -18.97 0.68 -6.99
N GLY A 102 -20.21 0.29 -7.27
CA GLY A 102 -20.90 -0.70 -6.46
C GLY A 102 -20.25 -2.07 -6.64
N TYR A 103 -19.96 -2.79 -5.55
CA TYR A 103 -19.46 -4.16 -5.61
C TYR A 103 -20.50 -5.11 -5.05
N ASP A 104 -20.78 -6.16 -5.80
CA ASP A 104 -21.67 -7.26 -5.42
C ASP A 104 -20.80 -8.50 -5.12
N GLU A 105 -20.66 -8.81 -3.84
CA GLU A 105 -19.86 -9.91 -3.36
C GLU A 105 -20.40 -11.27 -3.78
N SER A 106 -21.73 -11.40 -3.93
CA SER A 106 -22.38 -12.67 -4.31
C SER A 106 -22.07 -13.10 -5.74
N THR A 107 -21.86 -12.14 -6.63
CA THR A 107 -21.59 -12.37 -8.06
C THR A 107 -20.17 -12.00 -8.47
N ASP A 108 -19.35 -11.50 -7.54
CA ASP A 108 -18.00 -10.96 -7.79
C ASP A 108 -17.98 -9.98 -8.96
N CYS A 109 -18.87 -8.99 -8.93
CA CYS A 109 -19.05 -8.02 -10.00
C CYS A 109 -19.03 -6.60 -9.48
N TYR A 110 -18.40 -5.69 -10.23
CA TYR A 110 -18.56 -4.25 -10.02
C TYR A 110 -19.65 -3.69 -10.91
N THR A 111 -20.32 -2.64 -10.44
CA THR A 111 -21.26 -1.85 -11.24
C THR A 111 -20.68 -0.47 -11.44
N CYS A 112 -20.42 -0.09 -12.69
CA CYS A 112 -19.85 1.21 -13.01
C CYS A 112 -20.88 2.35 -12.92
N HIS A 113 -20.41 3.59 -13.08
CA HIS A 113 -21.23 4.80 -13.10
C HIS A 113 -22.42 4.74 -14.10
N ALA A 114 -22.23 4.10 -15.25
CA ALA A 114 -23.28 3.94 -16.26
C ALA A 114 -24.24 2.76 -16.00
N GLY A 115 -24.15 2.12 -14.83
CA GLY A 115 -24.97 0.97 -14.47
C GLY A 115 -24.59 -0.33 -15.15
N LYS A 116 -23.45 -0.37 -15.87
CA LYS A 116 -22.96 -1.57 -16.54
C LYS A 116 -22.13 -2.43 -15.58
N ARG A 117 -22.16 -3.73 -15.77
CA ARG A 117 -21.42 -4.69 -14.95
C ARG A 117 -20.00 -4.92 -15.46
N LEU A 118 -19.05 -4.97 -14.54
CA LEU A 118 -17.68 -5.42 -14.77
C LEU A 118 -17.53 -6.79 -14.13
N LYS A 119 -17.19 -7.79 -14.93
CA LYS A 119 -16.99 -9.18 -14.49
C LYS A 119 -15.51 -9.51 -14.40
N ALA A 120 -15.16 -10.38 -13.48
CA ALA A 120 -13.81 -10.93 -13.41
C ALA A 120 -13.52 -11.75 -14.67
N VAL A 121 -12.49 -11.35 -15.43
CA VAL A 121 -12.08 -12.01 -16.67
C VAL A 121 -10.80 -12.82 -16.50
N GLY A 122 -10.11 -12.65 -15.39
CA GLY A 122 -8.91 -13.40 -15.11
C GLY A 122 -8.08 -12.77 -14.00
N LYS A 123 -6.91 -13.34 -13.78
CA LYS A 123 -5.96 -12.87 -12.79
C LYS A 123 -4.64 -12.52 -13.48
N LYS A 124 -4.02 -11.46 -13.04
CA LYS A 124 -2.72 -10.99 -13.51
C LYS A 124 -1.71 -11.00 -12.37
N LYS A 125 -0.61 -11.71 -12.57
CA LYS A 125 0.55 -11.61 -11.69
C LYS A 125 1.27 -10.30 -11.92
N GLN A 126 1.64 -9.64 -10.86
CA GLN A 126 2.48 -8.46 -10.89
C GLN A 126 3.63 -8.65 -9.88
N ARG A 127 4.76 -8.04 -10.19
CA ARG A 127 5.95 -8.11 -9.37
C ARG A 127 6.37 -6.71 -8.98
N SER A 128 6.59 -6.49 -7.68
CA SER A 128 7.11 -5.24 -7.15
C SER A 128 8.60 -5.09 -7.50
N LYS A 129 9.13 -3.90 -7.27
CA LYS A 129 10.57 -3.63 -7.47
C LYS A 129 11.44 -4.41 -6.48
N SER A 130 10.94 -4.71 -5.28
CA SER A 130 11.59 -5.57 -4.28
C SER A 130 11.58 -7.05 -4.65
N GLY A 131 10.81 -7.43 -5.69
CA GLY A 131 10.66 -8.82 -6.11
C GLY A 131 9.42 -9.53 -5.53
N TYR A 132 8.64 -8.86 -4.69
CA TYR A 132 7.38 -9.41 -4.15
C TYR A 132 6.37 -9.64 -5.27
N GLU A 133 5.80 -10.83 -5.32
CA GLU A 133 4.80 -11.23 -6.32
C GLU A 133 3.40 -11.19 -5.71
N SER A 134 2.49 -10.50 -6.38
CA SER A 134 1.08 -10.47 -6.03
C SER A 134 0.20 -10.82 -7.23
N GLU A 135 -1.03 -11.19 -6.95
CA GLU A 135 -2.02 -11.54 -7.95
C GLU A 135 -3.21 -10.61 -7.85
N VAL A 136 -3.55 -9.94 -8.95
CA VAL A 136 -4.69 -9.03 -9.02
C VAL A 136 -5.75 -9.58 -9.96
N THR A 137 -7.02 -9.52 -9.52
CA THR A 137 -8.15 -9.86 -10.36
C THR A 137 -8.43 -8.73 -11.34
N VAL A 138 -8.57 -9.08 -12.63
CA VAL A 138 -8.90 -8.14 -13.70
C VAL A 138 -10.39 -8.20 -13.96
N TYR A 139 -11.04 -7.03 -13.93
CA TYR A 139 -12.45 -6.89 -14.24
C TYR A 139 -12.64 -6.12 -15.53
N GLU A 140 -13.50 -6.60 -16.40
CA GLU A 140 -13.85 -5.95 -17.66
C GLU A 140 -15.34 -5.66 -17.76
N CYS A 141 -15.65 -4.52 -18.35
CA CYS A 141 -17.00 -4.14 -18.72
C CYS A 141 -17.35 -4.73 -20.09
N GLU A 142 -18.55 -5.25 -20.25
CA GLU A 142 -19.00 -5.85 -21.53
C GLU A 142 -19.07 -4.82 -22.67
N ASP A 143 -19.35 -3.57 -22.34
CA ASP A 143 -19.43 -2.49 -23.34
C ASP A 143 -19.18 -1.14 -22.67
N CYS A 144 -18.13 -0.45 -23.13
CA CYS A 144 -17.78 0.90 -22.71
C CYS A 144 -18.09 1.95 -23.80
N SER A 145 -18.80 1.61 -24.86
CA SER A 145 -19.21 2.56 -25.88
C SER A 145 -20.10 3.65 -25.29
N GLY A 146 -19.81 4.90 -25.58
CA GLY A 146 -20.52 6.06 -25.03
C GLY A 146 -20.22 6.38 -23.56
N CYS A 147 -19.20 5.79 -22.98
CA CYS A 147 -18.70 6.21 -21.65
C CYS A 147 -17.91 7.53 -21.77
N PRO A 148 -18.10 8.51 -20.85
CA PRO A 148 -17.40 9.80 -20.92
C PRO A 148 -15.89 9.69 -20.64
#